data_d063442acfa76d222a80e84f72dd567c
#
_entry.id   d063442acfa76d222a80e84f72dd567c
#
_cell.length_a   1.000
_cell.length_b   1.000
_cell.length_c   1.000
_cell.angle_alpha   90.00
_cell.angle_beta   90.00
_cell.angle_gamma   90.00
#
_symmetry.space_group_name_H-M   'P 1'
#
loop_
_entity.id
_entity.type
_entity.pdbx_description
1 polymer ?
#
loop_
_entity_poly.entity_id
_entity_poly.type
_entity_poly.pdbx_seq_one_letter_code
_entity_poly.pdbx_strand_id
1 'polypeptide(L)'
;FSKLNVSESPAIRYRYTQYKNVAGDPAWLAHNKNNSLWGACDNEYGGLSSYWNAHTFEKFIPSAEYFHQHPEYFSLRDGERKPYTQLCLSNPEVLQICIERMKEAIAANPLSWVYSMSQSDNQFPCQCEKCRAIEKQYGGHSGLIVWFVNQVADAIKPLYPDKYIGTFAYQYTRQAPKGIVPRDNVVIRLCSIECCFAHGLEECEHNR
;
A
#
# COMPACT_ATOMS: atom_id res chain seq x y z
N PHE A 1 -4.54 7.58 -43.45
CA PHE A 1 -4.89 7.49 -42.02
C PHE A 1 -6.15 8.27 -41.64
N SER A 2 -6.73 9.08 -42.51
CA SER A 2 -7.93 9.93 -42.23
C SER A 2 -9.22 9.15 -41.90
N LYS A 3 -9.24 7.84 -41.97
CA LYS A 3 -10.40 6.98 -41.64
C LYS A 3 -10.20 6.12 -40.40
N LEU A 4 -9.07 6.23 -39.71
CA LEU A 4 -8.83 5.51 -38.46
C LEU A 4 -9.46 6.28 -37.29
N ASN A 5 -10.52 5.70 -36.71
CA ASN A 5 -11.10 6.15 -35.45
C ASN A 5 -11.05 4.97 -34.49
N VAL A 6 -9.97 4.89 -33.71
CA VAL A 6 -9.75 3.82 -32.74
C VAL A 6 -9.78 4.42 -31.35
N SER A 7 -10.69 3.92 -30.52
CA SER A 7 -10.74 4.22 -29.08
C SER A 7 -10.50 2.92 -28.32
N GLU A 8 -9.50 2.92 -27.46
CA GLU A 8 -9.08 1.74 -26.72
C GLU A 8 -8.78 2.09 -25.25
N SER A 9 -9.24 1.26 -24.34
CA SER A 9 -8.93 1.36 -22.93
C SER A 9 -8.23 0.08 -22.45
N PRO A 10 -7.05 0.17 -21.83
CA PRO A 10 -6.36 -1.02 -21.32
C PRO A 10 -7.16 -1.75 -20.23
N ALA A 11 -7.17 -3.08 -20.27
CA ALA A 11 -7.86 -3.92 -19.31
C ALA A 11 -7.31 -3.76 -17.87
N ILE A 12 -5.99 -3.54 -17.73
CA ILE A 12 -5.36 -3.24 -16.44
C ILE A 12 -5.42 -1.74 -16.22
N ARG A 13 -6.18 -1.30 -15.25
CA ARG A 13 -6.46 0.10 -15.00
C ARG A 13 -5.24 0.91 -14.58
N TYR A 14 -4.36 0.37 -13.73
CA TYR A 14 -3.16 1.04 -13.23
C TYR A 14 -1.90 0.32 -13.68
N ARG A 15 -1.09 1.00 -14.46
CA ARG A 15 0.17 0.48 -15.03
C ARG A 15 1.24 1.55 -14.91
N TYR A 16 2.43 1.18 -14.45
CA TYR A 16 3.54 2.11 -14.36
C TYR A 16 4.88 1.41 -14.52
N THR A 17 5.90 2.19 -14.81
CA THR A 17 7.29 1.76 -14.83
C THR A 17 8.14 2.62 -13.90
N GLN A 18 9.16 2.02 -13.29
CA GLN A 18 10.11 2.70 -12.40
C GLN A 18 11.43 3.04 -13.09
N TYR A 19 11.53 2.81 -14.39
CA TYR A 19 12.74 3.15 -15.14
C TYR A 19 12.95 4.66 -15.15
N LYS A 20 14.07 5.10 -14.54
CA LYS A 20 14.42 6.52 -14.35
C LYS A 20 14.37 7.32 -15.64
N ASN A 21 14.80 6.71 -16.76
CA ASN A 21 14.89 7.40 -18.05
C ASN A 21 13.53 7.79 -18.65
N VAL A 22 12.45 7.15 -18.22
CA VAL A 22 11.12 7.37 -18.78
C VAL A 22 10.08 7.79 -17.76
N ALA A 23 10.34 7.59 -16.48
CA ALA A 23 9.39 7.91 -15.40
C ALA A 23 9.05 9.40 -15.30
N GLY A 24 9.91 10.28 -15.81
CA GLY A 24 9.71 11.73 -15.87
C GLY A 24 9.21 12.24 -17.22
N ASP A 25 8.93 11.36 -18.20
CA ASP A 25 8.45 11.73 -19.52
C ASP A 25 6.96 11.38 -19.68
N PRO A 26 6.04 12.34 -19.46
CA PRO A 26 4.60 12.07 -19.54
C PRO A 26 4.14 11.73 -20.97
N ALA A 27 4.77 12.26 -21.99
CA ALA A 27 4.46 11.94 -23.38
C ALA A 27 4.80 10.48 -23.70
N TRP A 28 5.99 10.03 -23.27
CA TRP A 28 6.40 8.62 -23.45
C TRP A 28 5.47 7.68 -22.66
N LEU A 29 5.15 8.02 -21.41
CA LEU A 29 4.25 7.22 -20.57
C LEU A 29 2.88 7.05 -21.23
N ALA A 30 2.29 8.15 -21.70
CA ALA A 30 0.99 8.14 -22.38
C ALA A 30 1.04 7.31 -23.69
N HIS A 31 2.08 7.52 -24.52
CA HIS A 31 2.27 6.80 -25.77
C HIS A 31 2.38 5.27 -25.56
N ASN A 32 2.98 4.86 -24.44
CA ASN A 32 3.11 3.45 -24.05
C ASN A 32 1.98 2.97 -23.12
N LYS A 33 0.89 3.72 -23.00
CA LYS A 33 -0.29 3.39 -22.18
C LYS A 33 0.06 3.17 -20.70
N ASN A 34 1.09 3.83 -20.17
CA ASN A 34 1.46 3.81 -18.77
C ASN A 34 0.81 4.97 -18.03
N ASN A 35 0.55 4.75 -16.73
CA ASN A 35 0.11 5.81 -15.84
C ASN A 35 1.32 6.55 -15.25
N SER A 36 1.11 7.76 -14.74
CA SER A 36 2.14 8.49 -14.03
C SER A 36 2.43 7.88 -12.65
N LEU A 37 3.70 7.70 -12.31
CA LEU A 37 4.10 7.16 -11.01
C LEU A 37 4.21 8.24 -9.92
N TRP A 38 4.74 9.42 -10.26
CA TRP A 38 5.22 10.40 -9.30
C TRP A 38 4.35 11.66 -9.23
N GLY A 39 3.06 11.47 -9.28
CA GLY A 39 2.15 12.48 -8.76
C GLY A 39 1.52 13.44 -9.75
N ALA A 40 1.92 13.50 -11.00
CA ALA A 40 1.29 14.45 -11.91
C ALA A 40 0.32 13.77 -12.88
N CYS A 41 -0.95 13.71 -12.49
CA CYS A 41 -2.05 13.41 -13.43
C CYS A 41 -2.62 14.67 -14.10
N ASP A 42 -2.05 15.80 -13.84
CA ASP A 42 -2.47 17.12 -14.31
C ASP A 42 -1.79 17.56 -15.61
N ASN A 43 -1.08 16.65 -16.26
CA ASN A 43 -0.50 16.93 -17.57
C ASN A 43 -1.53 16.75 -18.69
N GLU A 44 -1.23 17.27 -19.88
CA GLU A 44 -2.09 17.21 -21.07
C GLU A 44 -2.49 15.80 -21.52
N TYR A 45 -1.76 14.77 -21.08
CA TYR A 45 -2.01 13.37 -21.41
C TYR A 45 -2.89 12.65 -20.39
N GLY A 46 -3.19 13.27 -19.24
CA GLY A 46 -3.93 12.62 -18.16
C GLY A 46 -3.15 11.50 -17.48
N GLY A 47 -3.87 10.53 -16.95
CA GLY A 47 -3.32 9.34 -16.28
C GLY A 47 -3.82 9.17 -14.86
N LEU A 48 -3.32 8.12 -14.19
CA LEU A 48 -3.60 7.83 -12.79
C LEU A 48 -2.29 7.82 -12.01
N SER A 49 -2.31 8.36 -10.80
CA SER A 49 -1.13 8.33 -9.92
C SER A 49 -1.42 7.63 -8.61
N SER A 50 -0.35 7.22 -7.93
CA SER A 50 -0.40 6.82 -6.55
C SER A 50 0.31 7.84 -5.67
N TYR A 51 -0.24 8.08 -4.50
CA TYR A 51 0.35 8.95 -3.49
C TYR A 51 1.07 8.11 -2.45
N TRP A 52 2.31 8.49 -2.13
CA TRP A 52 3.16 7.70 -1.24
C TRP A 52 3.23 6.24 -1.67
N ASN A 53 4.08 5.94 -2.58
CA ASN A 53 4.08 4.65 -3.26
C ASN A 53 4.46 3.44 -2.39
N ALA A 54 5.29 3.64 -1.33
CA ALA A 54 5.87 2.55 -0.55
C ALA A 54 6.24 2.96 0.88
N HIS A 55 6.22 1.98 1.82
CA HIS A 55 6.78 2.08 3.16
C HIS A 55 6.28 3.30 3.95
N THR A 56 4.96 3.40 4.11
CA THR A 56 4.33 4.65 4.56
C THR A 56 4.04 4.72 6.06
N PHE A 57 4.17 3.64 6.82
CA PHE A 57 3.86 3.66 8.26
C PHE A 57 4.64 4.74 9.01
N GLU A 58 5.92 4.89 8.71
CA GLU A 58 6.77 5.94 9.30
C GLU A 58 6.37 7.36 8.87
N LYS A 59 5.66 7.52 7.75
CA LYS A 59 5.08 8.80 7.32
C LYS A 59 3.79 9.13 8.07
N PHE A 60 3.02 8.11 8.41
CA PHE A 60 1.80 8.30 9.20
C PHE A 60 2.10 8.55 10.68
N ILE A 61 3.05 7.83 11.26
CA ILE A 61 3.44 7.96 12.66
C ILE A 61 4.97 7.93 12.74
N PRO A 62 5.63 9.08 12.55
CA PRO A 62 7.08 9.15 12.61
C PRO A 62 7.61 8.78 13.99
N SER A 63 8.53 7.81 14.05
CA SER A 63 9.13 7.35 15.30
C SER A 63 9.82 8.49 16.07
N ALA A 64 10.49 9.41 15.36
CA ALA A 64 11.17 10.55 15.96
C ALA A 64 10.21 11.49 16.71
N GLU A 65 8.95 11.58 16.29
CA GLU A 65 7.95 12.47 16.90
C GLU A 65 7.17 11.78 18.02
N TYR A 66 6.80 10.51 17.80
CA TYR A 66 5.82 9.83 18.67
C TYR A 66 6.45 8.88 19.68
N PHE A 67 7.60 8.28 19.39
CA PHE A 67 8.07 7.15 20.22
C PHE A 67 8.32 7.51 21.67
N HIS A 68 8.84 8.70 21.95
CA HIS A 68 9.16 9.12 23.30
C HIS A 68 7.92 9.21 24.23
N GLN A 69 6.79 9.65 23.67
CA GLN A 69 5.53 9.83 24.42
C GLN A 69 4.60 8.63 24.28
N HIS A 70 4.64 7.94 23.14
CA HIS A 70 3.75 6.86 22.75
C HIS A 70 4.51 5.63 22.21
N PRO A 71 5.37 4.99 23.04
CA PRO A 71 6.08 3.79 22.61
C PRO A 71 5.14 2.65 22.21
N GLU A 72 3.92 2.61 22.78
CA GLU A 72 2.88 1.61 22.49
C GLU A 72 2.34 1.67 21.04
N TYR A 73 2.61 2.74 20.30
CA TYR A 73 2.25 2.83 18.87
C TYR A 73 3.15 1.99 17.97
N PHE A 74 4.32 1.60 18.46
CA PHE A 74 5.33 0.86 17.73
C PHE A 74 5.39 -0.61 18.14
N SER A 75 6.07 -1.43 17.35
CA SER A 75 6.13 -2.87 17.59
C SER A 75 6.72 -3.22 18.94
N LEU A 76 6.04 -4.09 19.66
CA LEU A 76 6.62 -4.84 20.78
C LEU A 76 7.52 -5.93 20.20
N ARG A 77 8.81 -5.92 20.56
CA ARG A 77 9.80 -6.88 20.12
C ARG A 77 10.60 -7.36 21.34
N ASP A 78 10.57 -8.67 21.57
CA ASP A 78 11.35 -9.30 22.63
C ASP A 78 11.14 -8.66 24.02
N GLY A 79 9.88 -8.30 24.30
CA GLY A 79 9.45 -7.68 25.55
C GLY A 79 9.54 -6.15 25.60
N GLU A 80 10.11 -5.49 24.58
CA GLU A 80 10.30 -4.04 24.56
C GLU A 80 9.66 -3.39 23.33
N ARG A 81 9.15 -2.17 23.49
CA ARG A 81 8.73 -1.32 22.38
C ARG A 81 9.95 -0.68 21.72
N LYS A 82 10.02 -0.70 20.40
CA LYS A 82 11.19 -0.21 19.67
C LYS A 82 10.80 0.77 18.56
N PRO A 83 11.51 1.91 18.45
CA PRO A 83 11.29 2.86 17.35
C PRO A 83 11.79 2.28 16.01
N TYR A 84 11.37 2.90 14.92
CA TYR A 84 11.77 2.52 13.55
C TYR A 84 11.45 1.07 13.19
N THR A 85 10.40 0.52 13.81
CA THR A 85 9.85 -0.81 13.53
C THR A 85 8.56 -0.69 12.74
N GLN A 86 7.72 -1.71 12.79
CA GLN A 86 6.34 -1.58 12.30
C GLN A 86 5.47 -0.88 13.34
N LEU A 87 4.30 -0.40 12.94
CA LEU A 87 3.28 0.07 13.88
C LEU A 87 2.60 -1.08 14.61
N CYS A 88 2.09 -0.81 15.80
CA CYS A 88 1.21 -1.71 16.54
C CYS A 88 -0.22 -1.60 15.97
N LEU A 89 -0.52 -2.38 14.93
CA LEU A 89 -1.77 -2.26 14.17
C LEU A 89 -3.03 -2.60 14.96
N SER A 90 -2.90 -3.25 16.11
CA SER A 90 -4.01 -3.50 17.04
C SER A 90 -4.27 -2.37 18.02
N ASN A 91 -3.49 -1.28 17.97
CA ASN A 91 -3.71 -0.10 18.79
C ASN A 91 -4.75 0.82 18.13
N PRO A 92 -5.88 1.13 18.80
CA PRO A 92 -6.95 1.95 18.23
C PRO A 92 -6.54 3.40 17.93
N GLU A 93 -5.62 3.97 18.72
CA GLU A 93 -5.11 5.32 18.48
C GLU A 93 -4.26 5.38 17.23
N VAL A 94 -3.43 4.36 16.97
CA VAL A 94 -2.69 4.20 15.71
C VAL A 94 -3.64 4.18 14.53
N LEU A 95 -4.74 3.43 14.62
CA LEU A 95 -5.76 3.40 13.57
C LEU A 95 -6.37 4.78 13.34
N GLN A 96 -6.76 5.47 14.40
CA GLN A 96 -7.37 6.80 14.30
C GLN A 96 -6.42 7.82 13.66
N ILE A 97 -5.15 7.87 14.09
CA ILE A 97 -4.14 8.76 13.52
C ILE A 97 -3.95 8.45 12.03
N CYS A 98 -3.87 7.17 11.66
CA CYS A 98 -3.72 6.75 10.27
C CYS A 98 -4.92 7.18 9.41
N ILE A 99 -6.15 7.08 9.92
CA ILE A 99 -7.36 7.53 9.23
C ILE A 99 -7.33 9.04 9.01
N GLU A 100 -7.05 9.84 10.04
CA GLU A 100 -7.02 11.29 9.92
C GLU A 100 -5.93 11.76 8.94
N ARG A 101 -4.72 11.24 9.07
CA ARG A 101 -3.62 11.57 8.14
C ARG A 101 -3.87 11.07 6.71
N MET A 102 -4.62 9.99 6.54
CA MET A 102 -5.06 9.57 5.21
C MET A 102 -6.03 10.58 4.59
N LYS A 103 -6.97 11.13 5.35
CA LYS A 103 -7.86 12.20 4.88
C LYS A 103 -7.08 13.46 4.49
N GLU A 104 -6.10 13.85 5.31
CA GLU A 104 -5.19 14.98 5.00
C GLU A 104 -4.41 14.73 3.71
N ALA A 105 -3.86 13.52 3.54
CA ALA A 105 -3.14 13.14 2.34
C ALA A 105 -4.00 13.20 1.08
N ILE A 106 -5.26 12.75 1.15
CA ILE A 106 -6.21 12.81 0.05
C ILE A 106 -6.58 14.27 -0.27
N ALA A 107 -6.83 15.08 0.74
CA ALA A 107 -7.15 16.51 0.56
C ALA A 107 -5.99 17.28 -0.07
N ALA A 108 -4.74 16.97 0.32
CA ALA A 108 -3.54 17.60 -0.21
C ALA A 108 -3.19 17.15 -1.65
N ASN A 109 -3.63 15.95 -2.07
CA ASN A 109 -3.29 15.38 -3.37
C ASN A 109 -4.52 14.75 -4.05
N PRO A 110 -5.57 15.52 -4.33
CA PRO A 110 -6.87 15.00 -4.74
C PRO A 110 -6.85 14.27 -6.10
N LEU A 111 -5.85 14.52 -6.93
CA LEU A 111 -5.71 13.89 -8.24
C LEU A 111 -5.15 12.46 -8.18
N SER A 112 -4.56 12.06 -7.06
CA SER A 112 -4.09 10.67 -6.91
C SER A 112 -5.27 9.70 -6.81
N TRP A 113 -5.08 8.52 -7.34
CA TRP A 113 -6.08 7.45 -7.34
C TRP A 113 -5.88 6.47 -6.19
N VAL A 114 -4.63 6.05 -5.92
CA VAL A 114 -4.26 5.12 -4.85
C VAL A 114 -3.40 5.84 -3.83
N TYR A 115 -3.72 5.68 -2.56
CA TYR A 115 -2.96 6.21 -1.43
C TYR A 115 -2.39 5.06 -0.63
N SER A 116 -1.06 5.04 -0.49
CA SER A 116 -0.39 3.91 0.16
C SER A 116 -0.55 3.95 1.69
N MET A 117 -0.95 2.81 2.25
CA MET A 117 -0.92 2.47 3.67
C MET A 117 -0.16 1.16 3.80
N SER A 118 1.16 1.22 3.87
CA SER A 118 2.02 0.05 3.73
C SER A 118 3.10 -0.03 4.79
N GLN A 119 3.46 -1.26 5.13
CA GLN A 119 4.50 -1.59 6.09
C GLN A 119 5.84 -0.91 5.80
N SER A 120 6.59 -0.61 6.85
CA SER A 120 7.97 -0.11 6.75
C SER A 120 8.90 -1.19 6.18
N ASP A 121 10.02 -0.78 5.57
CA ASP A 121 10.98 -1.70 4.94
C ASP A 121 11.86 -2.39 5.99
N ASN A 122 11.23 -3.16 6.84
CA ASN A 122 11.89 -4.00 7.83
C ASN A 122 11.01 -5.20 8.21
N GLN A 123 11.61 -6.20 8.85
CA GLN A 123 10.95 -7.43 9.29
C GLN A 123 10.71 -7.46 10.81
N PHE A 124 10.21 -6.36 11.36
CA PHE A 124 9.98 -6.22 12.79
C PHE A 124 8.48 -6.05 13.14
N PRO A 125 7.60 -7.04 12.79
CA PRO A 125 6.18 -6.98 13.14
C PRO A 125 5.97 -6.98 14.65
N CYS A 126 4.86 -6.40 15.08
CA CYS A 126 4.51 -6.30 16.50
C CYS A 126 4.17 -7.68 17.08
N GLN A 127 4.81 -8.03 18.19
CA GLN A 127 4.61 -9.28 18.91
C GLN A 127 3.62 -9.17 20.09
N CYS A 128 2.90 -8.05 20.24
CA CYS A 128 1.95 -7.91 21.34
C CYS A 128 0.78 -8.91 21.20
N GLU A 129 0.19 -9.26 22.34
CA GLU A 129 -0.89 -10.25 22.41
C GLU A 129 -2.05 -9.96 21.44
N LYS A 130 -2.49 -8.70 21.35
CA LYS A 130 -3.59 -8.28 20.48
C LYS A 130 -3.24 -8.46 19.00
N CYS A 131 -2.04 -8.07 18.55
CA CYS A 131 -1.59 -8.29 17.18
C CYS A 131 -1.53 -9.79 16.87
N ARG A 132 -0.93 -10.59 17.74
CA ARG A 132 -0.86 -12.06 17.59
C ARG A 132 -2.22 -12.74 17.55
N ALA A 133 -3.19 -12.25 18.33
CA ALA A 133 -4.56 -12.79 18.28
C ALA A 133 -5.21 -12.56 16.92
N ILE A 134 -5.05 -11.37 16.33
CA ILE A 134 -5.57 -11.04 15.00
C ILE A 134 -4.83 -11.86 13.92
N GLU A 135 -3.52 -12.00 14.02
CA GLU A 135 -2.72 -12.85 13.13
C GLU A 135 -3.18 -14.30 13.16
N LYS A 136 -3.42 -14.84 14.34
CA LYS A 136 -3.95 -16.20 14.51
C LYS A 136 -5.33 -16.35 13.87
N GLN A 137 -6.20 -15.35 14.03
CA GLN A 137 -7.54 -15.35 13.47
C GLN A 137 -7.54 -15.34 11.94
N TYR A 138 -6.62 -14.58 11.33
CA TYR A 138 -6.62 -14.32 9.89
C TYR A 138 -5.42 -14.91 9.13
N GLY A 139 -4.74 -15.88 9.72
CA GLY A 139 -3.76 -16.72 9.02
C GLY A 139 -2.37 -16.10 8.91
N GLY A 140 -2.01 -15.14 9.76
CA GLY A 140 -0.66 -14.57 9.84
C GLY A 140 -0.58 -13.06 9.68
N HIS A 141 0.63 -12.58 9.45
CA HIS A 141 0.92 -11.13 9.37
C HIS A 141 0.14 -10.42 8.27
N SER A 142 -0.06 -11.06 7.13
CA SER A 142 -0.89 -10.53 6.04
C SER A 142 -2.34 -10.30 6.47
N GLY A 143 -2.88 -11.20 7.31
CA GLY A 143 -4.20 -11.06 7.89
C GLY A 143 -4.33 -9.82 8.77
N LEU A 144 -3.32 -9.53 9.59
CA LEU A 144 -3.27 -8.32 10.42
C LEU A 144 -3.21 -7.05 9.56
N ILE A 145 -2.40 -7.05 8.50
CA ILE A 145 -2.32 -5.91 7.56
C ILE A 145 -3.67 -5.68 6.88
N VAL A 146 -4.28 -6.71 6.31
CA VAL A 146 -5.58 -6.59 5.62
C VAL A 146 -6.67 -6.15 6.60
N TRP A 147 -6.68 -6.68 7.82
CA TRP A 147 -7.61 -6.28 8.87
C TRP A 147 -7.49 -4.77 9.21
N PHE A 148 -6.27 -4.26 9.33
CA PHE A 148 -6.01 -2.85 9.61
C PHE A 148 -6.40 -1.95 8.43
N VAL A 149 -5.92 -2.30 7.23
CA VAL A 149 -6.15 -1.50 6.02
C VAL A 149 -7.63 -1.46 5.65
N ASN A 150 -8.38 -2.54 5.87
CA ASN A 150 -9.82 -2.56 5.69
C ASN A 150 -10.55 -1.52 6.55
N GLN A 151 -10.13 -1.33 7.80
CA GLN A 151 -10.74 -0.32 8.68
C GLN A 151 -10.44 1.11 8.20
N VAL A 152 -9.22 1.37 7.71
CA VAL A 152 -8.89 2.64 7.07
C VAL A 152 -9.73 2.84 5.83
N ALA A 153 -9.86 1.82 4.98
CA ALA A 153 -10.64 1.86 3.74
C ALA A 153 -12.15 2.09 4.01
N ASP A 154 -12.69 1.44 5.04
CA ASP A 154 -14.08 1.62 5.48
C ASP A 154 -14.35 3.07 5.95
N ALA A 155 -13.38 3.71 6.62
CA ALA A 155 -13.49 5.10 7.07
C ALA A 155 -13.33 6.12 5.93
N ILE A 156 -12.56 5.79 4.90
CA ILE A 156 -12.29 6.69 3.78
C ILE A 156 -13.38 6.63 2.71
N LYS A 157 -13.92 5.45 2.41
CA LYS A 157 -14.85 5.23 1.29
C LYS A 157 -16.10 6.13 1.29
N PRO A 158 -16.78 6.40 2.42
CA PRO A 158 -17.95 7.29 2.44
C PRO A 158 -17.64 8.73 2.05
N LEU A 159 -16.41 9.19 2.32
CA LEU A 159 -15.96 10.56 2.05
C LEU A 159 -15.31 10.69 0.65
N TYR A 160 -14.66 9.63 0.20
CA TYR A 160 -13.88 9.60 -1.04
C TYR A 160 -14.14 8.28 -1.80
N PRO A 161 -15.33 8.13 -2.42
CA PRO A 161 -15.78 6.86 -3.01
C PRO A 161 -14.95 6.40 -4.22
N ASP A 162 -14.23 7.32 -4.86
CA ASP A 162 -13.36 7.10 -6.01
C ASP A 162 -11.90 6.79 -5.66
N LYS A 163 -11.52 6.87 -4.36
CA LYS A 163 -10.15 6.66 -3.89
C LYS A 163 -9.92 5.25 -3.36
N TYR A 164 -8.70 4.78 -3.55
CA TYR A 164 -8.26 3.44 -3.16
C TYR A 164 -7.12 3.52 -2.15
N ILE A 165 -7.12 2.59 -1.19
CA ILE A 165 -6.04 2.42 -0.23
C ILE A 165 -5.14 1.28 -0.71
N GLY A 166 -3.88 1.58 -0.96
CA GLY A 166 -2.89 0.60 -1.42
C GLY A 166 -2.08 0.03 -0.27
N THR A 167 -1.85 -1.28 -0.28
CA THR A 167 -0.91 -1.92 0.65
C THR A 167 -0.10 -2.99 -0.05
N PHE A 168 0.80 -3.65 0.67
CA PHE A 168 1.73 -4.63 0.13
C PHE A 168 1.42 -6.05 0.58
N ALA A 169 1.67 -7.01 -0.33
CA ALA A 169 2.02 -8.38 -0.02
C ALA A 169 3.55 -8.50 -0.26
N TYR A 170 4.35 -8.32 0.79
CA TYR A 170 5.80 -8.13 0.72
C TYR A 170 6.51 -8.78 1.90
N GLN A 171 7.57 -9.52 1.63
CA GLN A 171 8.34 -10.22 2.65
C GLN A 171 7.42 -11.07 3.55
N TYR A 172 7.41 -10.83 4.87
CA TYR A 172 6.65 -11.59 5.85
C TYR A 172 5.11 -11.45 5.73
N THR A 173 4.61 -10.53 4.90
CA THR A 173 3.17 -10.38 4.60
C THR A 173 2.78 -10.89 3.21
N ARG A 174 3.69 -11.59 2.49
CA ARG A 174 3.44 -12.05 1.13
C ARG A 174 2.41 -13.17 1.04
N GLN A 175 2.37 -14.05 2.03
CA GLN A 175 1.42 -15.14 2.04
C GLN A 175 -0.02 -14.62 2.17
N ALA A 176 -0.92 -15.16 1.36
CA ALA A 176 -2.32 -14.76 1.39
C ALA A 176 -2.97 -15.02 2.76
N PRO A 177 -3.78 -14.09 3.30
CA PRO A 177 -4.48 -14.27 4.56
C PRO A 177 -5.59 -15.31 4.45
N LYS A 178 -6.11 -15.75 5.59
CA LYS A 178 -7.23 -16.70 5.68
C LYS A 178 -8.41 -16.06 6.40
N GLY A 179 -9.62 -16.26 5.88
CA GLY A 179 -10.84 -15.80 6.57
C GLY A 179 -11.06 -14.28 6.56
N ILE A 180 -10.27 -13.54 5.79
CA ILE A 180 -10.45 -12.11 5.55
C ILE A 180 -10.12 -11.78 4.10
N VAL A 181 -10.90 -10.87 3.52
CA VAL A 181 -10.66 -10.35 2.16
C VAL A 181 -10.50 -8.84 2.18
N PRO A 182 -9.72 -8.27 1.26
CA PRO A 182 -9.63 -6.82 1.09
C PRO A 182 -10.99 -6.22 0.74
N ARG A 183 -11.26 -4.99 1.18
CA ARG A 183 -12.40 -4.21 0.71
C ARG A 183 -12.27 -3.88 -0.77
N ASP A 184 -13.38 -3.56 -1.43
CA ASP A 184 -13.43 -3.21 -2.86
C ASP A 184 -12.63 -1.96 -3.23
N ASN A 185 -12.35 -1.07 -2.26
CA ASN A 185 -11.47 0.08 -2.38
C ASN A 185 -10.05 -0.16 -1.80
N VAL A 186 -9.64 -1.41 -1.63
CA VAL A 186 -8.27 -1.78 -1.25
C VAL A 186 -7.55 -2.41 -2.43
N VAL A 187 -6.32 -1.97 -2.68
CA VAL A 187 -5.42 -2.51 -3.71
C VAL A 187 -4.23 -3.18 -3.05
N ILE A 188 -4.06 -4.48 -3.27
CA ILE A 188 -2.90 -5.23 -2.81
C ILE A 188 -1.84 -5.27 -3.92
N ARG A 189 -0.65 -4.77 -3.64
CA ARG A 189 0.51 -4.93 -4.50
C ARG A 189 1.30 -6.15 -4.06
N LEU A 190 1.28 -7.20 -4.87
CA LEU A 190 2.20 -8.33 -4.70
C LEU A 190 3.60 -7.90 -5.14
N CYS A 191 4.54 -7.92 -4.21
CA CYS A 191 5.94 -7.62 -4.49
C CYS A 191 6.66 -8.92 -4.83
N SER A 192 7.21 -8.99 -6.04
CA SER A 192 7.82 -10.20 -6.59
C SER A 192 9.33 -10.31 -6.35
N ILE A 193 9.91 -9.42 -5.52
CA ILE A 193 11.38 -9.35 -5.32
C ILE A 193 11.99 -10.68 -4.81
N GLU A 194 11.21 -11.50 -4.12
CA GLU A 194 11.62 -12.78 -3.57
C GLU A 194 11.26 -13.96 -4.48
N CYS A 195 10.67 -13.69 -5.65
CA CYS A 195 10.32 -14.73 -6.60
C CYS A 195 11.54 -15.25 -7.35
N CYS A 196 11.47 -16.49 -7.80
CA CYS A 196 12.34 -17.02 -8.82
C CYS A 196 12.00 -16.38 -10.17
N PHE A 197 12.94 -15.62 -10.74
CA PHE A 197 12.74 -14.96 -12.04
C PHE A 197 13.16 -15.84 -13.25
N ALA A 198 13.67 -17.05 -12.98
CA ALA A 198 14.05 -17.99 -14.03
C ALA A 198 12.88 -18.85 -14.54
N HIS A 199 11.79 -18.93 -13.80
CA HIS A 199 10.63 -19.77 -14.12
C HIS A 199 9.33 -18.95 -14.04
N GLY A 200 8.27 -19.43 -14.68
CA GLY A 200 6.92 -18.89 -14.57
C GLY A 200 6.43 -18.86 -13.11
N LEU A 201 5.63 -17.86 -12.75
CA LEU A 201 5.13 -17.73 -11.38
C LEU A 201 4.35 -18.96 -10.90
N GLU A 202 3.60 -19.61 -11.81
CA GLU A 202 2.76 -20.77 -11.53
C GLU A 202 3.54 -22.10 -11.54
N GLU A 203 4.69 -22.14 -12.19
CA GLU A 203 5.45 -23.35 -12.44
C GLU A 203 6.52 -23.63 -11.38
N CYS A 204 6.93 -22.63 -10.64
CA CYS A 204 8.02 -22.73 -9.69
C CYS A 204 7.51 -22.89 -8.24
N GLU A 205 7.92 -23.94 -7.56
CA GLU A 205 7.57 -24.17 -6.14
C GLU A 205 8.03 -23.03 -5.23
N HIS A 206 9.15 -22.36 -5.56
CA HIS A 206 9.64 -21.21 -4.82
C HIS A 206 8.71 -19.99 -4.91
N ASN A 207 7.87 -19.93 -5.95
CA ASN A 207 6.96 -18.81 -6.18
C ASN A 207 5.55 -19.02 -5.60
N ARG A 208 5.26 -20.23 -5.14
CA ARG A 208 3.95 -20.64 -4.57
C ARG A 208 3.77 -20.27 -3.10
#